data_dd7920003df989c65b9541f5b2542844
#
_entry.id   dd7920003df989c65b9541f5b2542844
#
_cell.length_a   1.000
_cell.length_b   1.000
_cell.length_c   1.000
_cell.angle_alpha   90.00
_cell.angle_beta   90.00
_cell.angle_gamma   90.00
#
_symmetry.space_group_name_H-M   'P 1'
#
loop_
_entity.id
_entity.type
_entity.pdbx_description
1 polymer ?
#
loop_
_entity_poly.entity_id
_entity_poly.type
_entity_poly.pdbx_seq_one_letter_code
_entity_poly.pdbx_strand_id
1 'polypeptide(L)'
;NLRNQSYSLYDLCDGIIKMYGFDVIEDEFLQYFMNLVYEWQNTENEGIDAFVEYWDKKSNTFFVKITADIDAVQIMTIHKSKGLEFKVVMYPYAYTKVPDGFKGGEKWMSPNELHLLNEIPGIDSFILPINKGLLDTDMEHHYTEEVEKAAFDDFNIMYVAMTRPSELMFIYTNNKSKAGDDDENSSDSYNFFVEYFNAANG
;
A
#
# COMPACT_ATOMS: atom_id res chain seq x y z
N ASN A 1 -19.70 -43.49 13.96
CA ASN A 1 -19.77 -44.06 12.59
C ASN A 1 -20.06 -42.96 11.56
N LEU A 2 -19.04 -42.12 11.29
CA LEU A 2 -19.10 -41.00 10.33
C LEU A 2 -18.83 -41.46 8.87
N ARG A 3 -18.78 -42.75 8.58
CA ARG A 3 -18.29 -43.25 7.29
C ARG A 3 -19.33 -43.36 6.18
N ASN A 4 -20.62 -43.04 6.39
CA ASN A 4 -21.64 -43.27 5.38
C ASN A 4 -22.70 -42.16 5.22
N GLN A 5 -22.46 -40.94 5.71
CA GLN A 5 -23.24 -39.77 5.35
C GLN A 5 -22.37 -38.87 4.51
N SER A 6 -22.81 -38.55 3.33
CA SER A 6 -22.24 -37.47 2.52
C SER A 6 -22.65 -36.15 3.17
N TYR A 7 -21.84 -35.68 4.11
CA TYR A 7 -22.03 -34.34 4.67
C TYR A 7 -21.70 -33.31 3.59
N SER A 8 -22.50 -32.26 3.54
CA SER A 8 -22.13 -31.10 2.77
C SER A 8 -20.89 -30.43 3.38
N LEU A 9 -20.14 -29.68 2.59
CA LEU A 9 -18.97 -28.95 3.11
C LEU A 9 -19.39 -28.03 4.28
N TYR A 10 -20.55 -27.41 4.17
CA TYR A 10 -21.11 -26.56 5.22
C TYR A 10 -21.38 -27.36 6.51
N ASP A 11 -22.05 -28.51 6.41
CA ASP A 11 -22.36 -29.36 7.59
C ASP A 11 -21.10 -29.87 8.26
N LEU A 12 -20.05 -30.16 7.46
CA LEU A 12 -18.77 -30.59 7.98
C LEU A 12 -18.09 -29.47 8.79
N CYS A 13 -18.05 -28.26 8.25
CA CYS A 13 -17.49 -27.09 8.94
C CYS A 13 -18.28 -26.76 10.20
N ASP A 14 -19.61 -26.75 10.14
CA ASP A 14 -20.49 -26.52 11.29
C ASP A 14 -20.28 -27.58 12.39
N GLY A 15 -20.15 -28.85 11.99
CA GLY A 15 -19.84 -29.93 12.93
C GLY A 15 -18.48 -29.78 13.62
N ILE A 16 -17.46 -29.32 12.89
CA ILE A 16 -16.13 -29.04 13.46
C ILE A 16 -16.21 -27.87 14.44
N ILE A 17 -16.86 -26.78 14.06
CA ILE A 17 -17.05 -25.59 14.89
C ILE A 17 -17.70 -25.97 16.23
N LYS A 18 -18.79 -26.74 16.19
CA LYS A 18 -19.49 -27.22 17.38
C LYS A 18 -18.64 -28.18 18.22
N MET A 19 -17.88 -29.05 17.57
CA MET A 19 -17.02 -30.02 18.27
C MET A 19 -15.93 -29.33 19.09
N TYR A 20 -15.40 -28.21 18.59
CA TYR A 20 -14.38 -27.43 19.30
C TYR A 20 -14.94 -26.31 20.16
N GLY A 21 -16.26 -26.11 20.19
CA GLY A 21 -16.94 -25.10 21.02
C GLY A 21 -16.73 -23.67 20.54
N PHE A 22 -16.41 -23.47 19.27
CA PHE A 22 -16.30 -22.12 18.70
C PHE A 22 -17.63 -21.44 18.47
N ASP A 23 -18.72 -22.18 18.48
CA ASP A 23 -20.10 -21.67 18.34
C ASP A 23 -20.58 -20.86 19.55
N VAL A 24 -19.87 -20.93 20.68
CA VAL A 24 -20.18 -20.16 21.89
C VAL A 24 -19.71 -18.69 21.77
N ILE A 25 -18.85 -18.40 20.83
CA ILE A 25 -18.28 -17.07 20.61
C ILE A 25 -19.00 -16.43 19.41
N GLU A 26 -19.66 -15.30 19.63
CA GLU A 26 -20.14 -14.46 18.52
C GLU A 26 -18.95 -13.83 17.83
N ASP A 27 -18.40 -14.50 16.81
CA ASP A 27 -17.23 -14.08 16.07
C ASP A 27 -17.62 -13.76 14.62
N GLU A 28 -17.45 -12.50 14.22
CA GLU A 28 -17.73 -12.02 12.86
C GLU A 28 -16.85 -12.73 11.80
N PHE A 29 -15.63 -13.14 12.17
CA PHE A 29 -14.75 -13.89 11.26
C PHE A 29 -15.29 -15.28 11.00
N LEU A 30 -15.82 -15.93 12.03
CA LEU A 30 -16.42 -17.26 11.90
C LEU A 30 -17.69 -17.21 11.04
N GLN A 31 -18.54 -16.20 11.24
CA GLN A 31 -19.73 -15.99 10.42
C GLN A 31 -19.35 -15.72 8.96
N TYR A 32 -18.33 -14.88 8.72
CA TYR A 32 -17.83 -14.64 7.38
C TYR A 32 -17.29 -15.91 6.71
N PHE A 33 -16.51 -16.71 7.45
CA PHE A 33 -16.01 -17.99 6.97
C PHE A 33 -17.15 -18.93 6.58
N MET A 34 -18.16 -19.08 7.42
CA MET A 34 -19.32 -19.93 7.14
C MET A 34 -20.15 -19.44 5.93
N ASN A 35 -20.27 -18.14 5.75
CA ASN A 35 -20.89 -17.56 4.55
C ASN A 35 -20.07 -17.89 3.29
N LEU A 36 -18.75 -17.80 3.36
CA LEU A 36 -17.88 -18.15 2.25
C LEU A 36 -17.95 -19.64 1.89
N VAL A 37 -18.01 -20.51 2.89
CA VAL A 37 -18.22 -21.96 2.69
C VAL A 37 -19.57 -22.22 2.01
N TYR A 38 -20.60 -21.51 2.45
CA TYR A 38 -21.95 -21.64 1.87
C TYR A 38 -21.98 -21.17 0.40
N GLU A 39 -21.37 -20.02 0.10
CA GLU A 39 -21.27 -19.51 -1.27
C GLU A 39 -20.49 -20.46 -2.17
N TRP A 40 -19.35 -20.96 -1.69
CA TRP A 40 -18.53 -21.93 -2.42
C TRP A 40 -19.32 -23.20 -2.78
N GLN A 41 -20.00 -23.77 -1.80
CA GLN A 41 -20.78 -24.98 -2.02
C GLN A 41 -21.89 -24.80 -3.07
N ASN A 42 -22.49 -23.62 -3.14
CA ASN A 42 -23.59 -23.34 -4.07
C ASN A 42 -23.10 -22.97 -5.48
N THR A 43 -21.89 -22.45 -5.63
CA THR A 43 -21.35 -22.03 -6.90
C THR A 43 -20.52 -23.11 -7.60
N GLU A 44 -19.58 -23.69 -6.90
CA GLU A 44 -18.59 -24.60 -7.52
C GLU A 44 -19.02 -26.07 -7.41
N ASN A 45 -19.81 -26.43 -6.40
CA ASN A 45 -20.26 -27.80 -6.13
C ASN A 45 -19.14 -28.86 -6.13
N GLU A 46 -17.94 -28.40 -5.77
CA GLU A 46 -16.74 -29.23 -5.67
C GLU A 46 -16.50 -29.69 -4.24
N GLY A 47 -15.69 -30.74 -4.07
CA GLY A 47 -15.42 -31.35 -2.77
C GLY A 47 -14.50 -30.52 -1.86
N ILE A 48 -14.27 -31.05 -0.66
CA ILE A 48 -13.45 -30.39 0.37
C ILE A 48 -12.02 -30.09 -0.11
N ASP A 49 -11.42 -30.98 -0.90
CA ASP A 49 -10.06 -30.79 -1.39
C ASP A 49 -9.92 -29.54 -2.26
N ALA A 50 -10.90 -29.29 -3.14
CA ALA A 50 -10.95 -28.12 -3.98
C ALA A 50 -11.17 -26.84 -3.15
N PHE A 51 -11.99 -26.91 -2.09
CA PHE A 51 -12.16 -25.79 -1.18
C PHE A 51 -10.87 -25.46 -0.42
N VAL A 52 -10.12 -26.45 0.04
CA VAL A 52 -8.84 -26.24 0.72
C VAL A 52 -7.84 -25.56 -0.23
N GLU A 53 -7.73 -26.05 -1.47
CA GLU A 53 -6.87 -25.39 -2.47
C GLU A 53 -7.29 -23.93 -2.75
N TYR A 54 -8.59 -23.68 -2.85
CA TYR A 54 -9.11 -22.32 -3.01
C TYR A 54 -8.75 -21.44 -1.82
N TRP A 55 -8.93 -21.96 -0.60
CA TRP A 55 -8.58 -21.27 0.63
C TRP A 55 -7.11 -20.91 0.69
N ASP A 56 -6.22 -21.85 0.38
CA ASP A 56 -4.77 -21.64 0.39
C ASP A 56 -4.34 -20.56 -0.59
N LYS A 57 -5.00 -20.49 -1.75
CA LYS A 57 -4.70 -19.49 -2.78
C LYS A 57 -5.28 -18.11 -2.47
N LYS A 58 -6.41 -18.04 -1.79
CA LYS A 58 -7.24 -16.81 -1.68
C LYS A 58 -7.34 -16.25 -0.26
N SER A 59 -7.00 -16.99 0.79
CA SER A 59 -7.18 -16.58 2.20
C SER A 59 -6.61 -15.20 2.52
N ASN A 60 -5.45 -14.86 1.93
CA ASN A 60 -4.82 -13.56 2.10
C ASN A 60 -5.56 -12.39 1.45
N THR A 61 -6.55 -12.66 0.61
CA THR A 61 -7.38 -11.66 -0.07
C THR A 61 -8.71 -11.42 0.63
N PHE A 62 -9.08 -12.30 1.55
CA PHE A 62 -10.31 -12.19 2.33
C PHE A 62 -10.16 -11.18 3.46
N PHE A 63 -11.16 -10.40 3.66
CA PHE A 63 -11.23 -9.45 4.78
C PHE A 63 -12.66 -9.35 5.29
N VAL A 64 -12.79 -9.35 6.60
CA VAL A 64 -14.08 -9.12 7.27
C VAL A 64 -14.27 -7.62 7.38
N LYS A 65 -15.41 -7.15 6.90
CA LYS A 65 -15.79 -5.75 7.03
C LYS A 65 -16.32 -5.52 8.46
N ILE A 66 -15.44 -5.07 9.31
CA ILE A 66 -15.77 -4.77 10.71
C ILE A 66 -16.60 -3.49 10.77
N THR A 67 -17.64 -3.47 11.59
CA THR A 67 -18.48 -2.29 11.81
C THR A 67 -17.72 -1.20 12.55
N ALA A 68 -18.07 0.07 12.31
CA ALA A 68 -17.31 1.24 12.78
C ALA A 68 -17.26 1.43 14.31
N ASP A 69 -18.03 0.68 15.08
CA ASP A 69 -18.21 0.85 16.52
C ASP A 69 -17.27 -0.03 17.39
N ILE A 70 -16.24 -0.63 16.78
CA ILE A 70 -15.28 -1.45 17.54
C ILE A 70 -14.20 -0.56 18.13
N ASP A 71 -13.94 -0.73 19.42
CA ASP A 71 -12.79 -0.12 20.10
C ASP A 71 -11.48 -0.78 19.63
N ALA A 72 -10.98 -0.31 18.50
CA ALA A 72 -9.80 -0.85 17.83
C ALA A 72 -8.98 0.24 17.14
N VAL A 73 -7.68 -0.02 17.02
CA VAL A 73 -6.79 0.81 16.24
C VAL A 73 -7.02 0.55 14.75
N GLN A 74 -7.34 1.60 14.00
CA GLN A 74 -7.51 1.53 12.55
C GLN A 74 -6.18 1.70 11.84
N ILE A 75 -5.81 0.73 11.02
CA ILE A 75 -4.62 0.80 10.17
C ILE A 75 -5.08 1.04 8.73
N MET A 76 -4.56 2.10 8.12
CA MET A 76 -4.93 2.44 6.75
C MET A 76 -3.77 3.13 6.01
N THR A 77 -3.85 3.18 4.69
CA THR A 77 -2.90 3.97 3.91
C THR A 77 -3.24 5.46 4.02
N ILE A 78 -2.23 6.32 3.85
CA ILE A 78 -2.40 7.78 3.87
C ILE A 78 -3.43 8.22 2.83
N HIS A 79 -3.44 7.61 1.64
CA HIS A 79 -4.43 7.90 0.61
C HIS A 79 -5.88 7.63 1.06
N LYS A 80 -6.10 6.54 1.81
CA LYS A 80 -7.42 6.22 2.36
C LYS A 80 -7.84 7.17 3.48
N SER A 81 -6.90 7.81 4.15
CA SER A 81 -7.17 8.80 5.21
C SER A 81 -7.55 10.18 4.67
N LYS A 82 -7.40 10.41 3.36
CA LYS A 82 -7.72 11.72 2.75
C LYS A 82 -9.20 12.08 2.98
N GLY A 83 -9.44 13.25 3.58
CA GLY A 83 -10.78 13.74 3.93
C GLY A 83 -11.33 13.22 5.25
N LEU A 84 -10.62 12.32 5.95
CA LEU A 84 -10.99 11.85 7.28
C LEU A 84 -10.22 12.64 8.35
N GLU A 85 -10.73 12.63 9.58
CA GLU A 85 -10.11 13.23 10.75
C GLU A 85 -10.11 12.23 11.89
N PHE A 86 -9.03 12.20 12.68
CA PHE A 86 -8.85 11.28 13.79
C PHE A 86 -8.32 12.04 14.99
N LYS A 87 -8.79 11.72 16.19
CA LYS A 87 -8.29 12.35 17.42
C LYS A 87 -6.79 12.13 17.61
N VAL A 88 -6.34 10.89 17.42
CA VAL A 88 -4.95 10.49 17.58
C VAL A 88 -4.49 9.80 16.30
N VAL A 89 -3.35 10.21 15.76
CA VAL A 89 -2.71 9.57 14.61
C VAL A 89 -1.31 9.11 15.00
N MET A 90 -1.01 7.87 14.69
CA MET A 90 0.35 7.33 14.72
C MET A 90 0.84 7.21 13.27
N TYR A 91 1.93 7.89 12.94
CA TYR A 91 2.57 7.82 11.64
C TYR A 91 3.89 7.04 11.77
N PRO A 92 3.84 5.71 11.70
CA PRO A 92 5.04 4.89 11.70
C PRO A 92 5.74 5.01 10.35
N TYR A 93 7.04 4.87 10.34
CA TYR A 93 7.85 4.90 9.11
C TYR A 93 7.73 6.23 8.35
N ALA A 94 7.74 7.35 9.08
CA ALA A 94 7.75 8.69 8.50
C ALA A 94 9.14 9.01 7.90
N TYR A 95 9.59 8.16 6.98
CA TYR A 95 10.77 8.37 6.17
C TYR A 95 10.38 8.25 4.70
N THR A 96 10.35 9.37 4.04
CA THR A 96 10.40 9.41 2.59
C THR A 96 11.88 9.48 2.23
N LYS A 97 12.35 8.56 1.44
CA LYS A 97 13.55 8.82 0.68
C LYS A 97 13.13 9.82 -0.39
N VAL A 98 13.52 11.08 -0.23
CA VAL A 98 13.56 11.98 -1.38
C VAL A 98 14.46 11.27 -2.39
N PRO A 99 13.99 11.09 -3.60
CA PRO A 99 14.40 9.99 -4.42
C PRO A 99 15.85 10.14 -4.87
N ASP A 100 16.73 9.50 -4.15
CA ASP A 100 17.97 9.00 -4.72
C ASP A 100 17.69 7.93 -5.80
N GLY A 101 16.43 7.73 -6.06
CA GLY A 101 15.94 6.78 -6.99
C GLY A 101 14.49 7.06 -7.40
N PHE A 102 14.26 8.11 -8.17
CA PHE A 102 13.19 8.00 -9.13
C PHE A 102 13.41 6.67 -9.85
N LYS A 103 12.54 5.68 -9.57
CA LYS A 103 12.71 4.31 -10.07
C LYS A 103 12.58 4.20 -11.59
N GLY A 104 12.55 5.36 -12.25
CA GLY A 104 12.28 5.45 -13.67
C GLY A 104 10.78 5.41 -13.96
N GLY A 105 10.42 5.92 -15.07
CA GLY A 105 9.07 5.93 -15.64
C GLY A 105 9.18 5.93 -17.15
N GLU A 106 8.05 5.91 -17.79
CA GLU A 106 7.94 6.06 -19.23
C GLU A 106 7.09 7.29 -19.51
N LYS A 107 7.58 8.16 -20.39
CA LYS A 107 6.86 9.35 -20.84
C LYS A 107 6.62 9.29 -22.34
N TRP A 108 5.37 9.47 -22.74
CA TRP A 108 5.05 9.66 -24.15
C TRP A 108 5.50 11.04 -24.61
N MET A 109 6.31 11.06 -25.66
CA MET A 109 6.93 12.26 -26.23
C MET A 109 6.51 12.48 -27.65
N SER A 110 6.46 13.74 -28.06
CA SER A 110 6.31 14.10 -29.47
C SER A 110 7.68 14.08 -30.17
N PRO A 111 7.76 13.63 -31.42
CA PRO A 111 9.00 13.70 -32.21
C PRO A 111 9.60 15.11 -32.30
N ASN A 112 8.79 16.16 -32.17
CA ASN A 112 9.21 17.55 -32.18
C ASN A 112 10.15 17.91 -31.00
N GLU A 113 10.12 17.13 -29.94
CA GLU A 113 10.98 17.32 -28.76
C GLU A 113 12.40 16.74 -28.98
N LEU A 114 12.56 15.85 -29.96
CA LEU A 114 13.82 15.33 -30.44
C LEU A 114 14.00 15.68 -31.91
N HIS A 115 14.81 16.67 -32.21
CA HIS A 115 15.04 17.13 -33.59
C HIS A 115 15.39 16.02 -34.58
N LEU A 116 16.08 14.97 -34.12
CA LEU A 116 16.46 13.81 -34.93
C LEU A 116 15.28 12.96 -35.40
N LEU A 117 14.17 12.93 -34.65
CA LEU A 117 13.01 12.13 -34.99
C LEU A 117 12.03 12.84 -35.94
N ASN A 118 12.14 14.16 -36.09
CA ASN A 118 11.34 14.93 -37.05
C ASN A 118 11.64 14.55 -38.50
N GLU A 119 12.78 13.95 -38.77
CA GLU A 119 13.19 13.51 -40.10
C GLU A 119 12.69 12.11 -40.46
N ILE A 120 12.07 11.39 -39.53
CA ILE A 120 11.55 10.04 -39.74
C ILE A 120 10.06 10.11 -40.02
N PRO A 121 9.61 9.88 -41.27
CA PRO A 121 8.19 9.94 -41.64
C PRO A 121 7.42 8.80 -40.94
N GLY A 122 6.24 9.14 -40.40
CA GLY A 122 5.31 8.13 -39.84
C GLY A 122 5.50 7.83 -38.35
N ILE A 123 6.34 8.57 -37.63
CA ILE A 123 6.39 8.54 -36.18
C ILE A 123 5.59 9.71 -35.64
N ASP A 124 4.46 9.42 -34.98
CA ASP A 124 3.62 10.43 -34.34
C ASP A 124 3.96 10.62 -32.85
N SER A 125 4.49 9.59 -32.22
CA SER A 125 4.92 9.62 -30.81
C SER A 125 5.91 8.50 -30.51
N PHE A 126 6.70 8.65 -29.44
CA PHE A 126 7.60 7.62 -28.94
C PHE A 126 7.59 7.59 -27.41
N ILE A 127 8.06 6.50 -26.85
CA ILE A 127 8.17 6.35 -25.39
C ILE A 127 9.63 6.64 -24.99
N LEU A 128 9.80 7.64 -24.12
CA LEU A 128 11.09 7.95 -23.50
C LEU A 128 11.15 7.30 -22.11
N PRO A 129 12.08 6.36 -21.87
CA PRO A 129 12.32 5.85 -20.53
C PRO A 129 13.05 6.92 -19.70
N ILE A 130 12.39 7.40 -18.64
CA ILE A 130 12.92 8.41 -17.74
C ILE A 130 13.77 7.71 -16.67
N ASN A 131 15.07 7.88 -16.72
CA ASN A 131 16.02 7.32 -15.75
C ASN A 131 17.31 8.14 -15.69
N LYS A 132 18.23 7.77 -14.77
CA LYS A 132 19.51 8.48 -14.60
C LYS A 132 20.39 8.50 -15.89
N GLY A 133 20.13 7.67 -16.86
CA GLY A 133 20.83 7.68 -18.15
C GLY A 133 20.54 8.90 -19.02
N LEU A 134 19.54 9.72 -18.64
CA LEU A 134 19.24 10.99 -19.30
C LEU A 134 20.12 12.16 -18.79
N LEU A 135 20.81 11.98 -17.65
CA LEU A 135 21.73 12.97 -17.13
C LEU A 135 22.85 13.23 -18.15
N ASP A 136 23.33 14.45 -18.22
CA ASP A 136 24.34 14.90 -19.16
C ASP A 136 23.91 14.77 -20.66
N THR A 137 22.61 14.65 -20.93
CA THR A 137 22.04 14.66 -22.27
C THR A 137 21.10 15.85 -22.48
N ASP A 138 20.73 16.15 -23.72
CA ASP A 138 19.73 17.19 -24.04
C ASP A 138 18.35 16.91 -23.42
N MET A 139 18.14 15.68 -22.91
CA MET A 139 16.89 15.22 -22.28
C MET A 139 16.92 15.23 -20.75
N GLU A 140 17.99 15.71 -20.14
CA GLU A 140 18.17 15.78 -18.68
C GLU A 140 16.99 16.49 -17.99
N HIS A 141 16.46 17.53 -18.61
CA HIS A 141 15.35 18.29 -18.05
C HIS A 141 14.10 17.43 -17.79
N HIS A 142 13.84 16.40 -18.61
CA HIS A 142 12.72 15.49 -18.40
C HIS A 142 12.94 14.62 -17.15
N TYR A 143 14.18 14.18 -16.90
CA TYR A 143 14.51 13.45 -15.69
C TYR A 143 14.37 14.32 -14.45
N THR A 144 14.94 15.52 -14.50
CA THR A 144 14.88 16.48 -13.37
C THR A 144 13.44 16.85 -13.03
N GLU A 145 12.63 17.16 -14.05
CA GLU A 145 11.19 17.48 -13.87
C GLU A 145 10.42 16.33 -13.18
N GLU A 146 10.65 15.08 -13.57
CA GLU A 146 9.97 13.94 -12.96
C GLU A 146 10.47 13.65 -11.54
N VAL A 147 11.76 13.88 -11.26
CA VAL A 147 12.30 13.80 -9.89
C VAL A 147 11.67 14.86 -8.99
N GLU A 148 11.57 16.10 -9.47
CA GLU A 148 10.90 17.19 -8.72
C GLU A 148 9.43 16.90 -8.47
N LYS A 149 8.70 16.38 -9.46
CA LYS A 149 7.31 15.98 -9.29
C LYS A 149 7.16 14.87 -8.25
N ALA A 150 8.01 13.85 -8.31
CA ALA A 150 7.99 12.76 -7.35
C ALA A 150 8.26 13.25 -5.91
N ALA A 151 9.22 14.16 -5.75
CA ALA A 151 9.49 14.78 -4.45
C ALA A 151 8.31 15.61 -3.94
N PHE A 152 7.65 16.34 -4.82
CA PHE A 152 6.46 17.11 -4.48
C PHE A 152 5.27 16.23 -4.11
N ASP A 153 5.08 15.11 -4.79
CA ASP A 153 4.04 14.13 -4.47
C ASP A 153 4.28 13.49 -3.09
N ASP A 154 5.52 13.11 -2.77
CA ASP A 154 5.89 12.59 -1.45
C ASP A 154 5.63 13.63 -0.35
N PHE A 155 5.95 14.89 -0.60
CA PHE A 155 5.64 15.98 0.33
C PHE A 155 4.13 16.15 0.54
N ASN A 156 3.34 16.07 -0.51
CA ASN A 156 1.88 16.14 -0.42
C ASN A 156 1.30 14.96 0.38
N ILE A 157 1.84 13.76 0.21
CA ILE A 157 1.43 12.58 0.99
C ILE A 157 1.73 12.81 2.48
N MET A 158 2.92 13.30 2.81
CA MET A 158 3.29 13.65 4.18
C MET A 158 2.38 14.73 4.76
N TYR A 159 2.11 15.79 4.01
CA TYR A 159 1.17 16.85 4.40
C TYR A 159 -0.22 16.29 4.72
N VAL A 160 -0.74 15.39 3.87
CA VAL A 160 -2.02 14.73 4.13
C VAL A 160 -1.97 13.99 5.47
N ALA A 161 -0.94 13.21 5.74
CA ALA A 161 -0.81 12.48 7.01
C ALA A 161 -0.78 13.42 8.22
N MET A 162 0.00 14.50 8.13
CA MET A 162 0.17 15.47 9.22
C MET A 162 -1.08 16.31 9.51
N THR A 163 -2.00 16.41 8.55
CA THR A 163 -3.24 17.18 8.70
C THR A 163 -4.44 16.33 9.14
N ARG A 164 -4.24 15.04 9.43
CA ARG A 164 -5.32 14.13 9.87
C ARG A 164 -5.62 14.17 11.37
N PRO A 165 -4.62 14.37 12.27
CA PRO A 165 -4.90 14.43 13.70
C PRO A 165 -5.60 15.73 14.09
N SER A 166 -6.61 15.63 14.97
CA SER A 166 -7.24 16.79 15.60
C SER A 166 -6.69 17.10 16.99
N GLU A 167 -6.13 16.12 17.69
CA GLU A 167 -5.65 16.29 19.07
C GLU A 167 -4.18 15.94 19.22
N LEU A 168 -3.73 14.79 18.71
CA LEU A 168 -2.38 14.29 18.96
C LEU A 168 -1.82 13.51 17.77
N MET A 169 -0.52 13.72 17.53
CA MET A 169 0.22 12.99 16.51
C MET A 169 1.51 12.41 17.05
N PHE A 170 1.73 11.13 16.78
CA PHE A 170 3.00 10.46 17.02
C PHE A 170 3.69 10.19 15.69
N ILE A 171 4.91 10.68 15.52
CA ILE A 171 5.71 10.47 14.31
C ILE A 171 6.91 9.61 14.66
N TYR A 172 7.08 8.50 13.96
CA TYR A 172 8.23 7.62 14.12
C TYR A 172 9.04 7.64 12.85
N THR A 173 10.26 8.11 12.95
CA THR A 173 11.21 8.17 11.85
C THR A 173 12.50 7.41 12.18
N ASN A 174 13.25 6.99 11.19
CA ASN A 174 14.49 6.25 11.37
C ASN A 174 15.67 7.23 11.37
N ASN A 175 16.43 7.23 12.46
CA ASN A 175 17.69 7.96 12.52
C ASN A 175 18.79 7.12 11.86
N LYS A 176 19.02 7.30 10.59
CA LYS A 176 20.17 6.71 9.86
C LYS A 176 21.45 7.56 10.02
N SER A 177 21.72 8.06 11.21
CA SER A 177 23.08 8.56 11.52
C SER A 177 23.98 7.37 11.81
N LYS A 178 24.33 6.58 10.82
CA LYS A 178 25.49 5.66 10.92
C LYS A 178 26.30 5.70 9.66
N ALA A 179 27.40 6.43 9.80
CA ALA A 179 28.74 6.08 9.36
C ALA A 179 28.83 5.12 8.16
N GLY A 180 29.09 5.65 6.99
CA GLY A 180 29.68 4.91 5.90
C GLY A 180 29.10 5.11 4.50
N ASP A 181 28.00 5.84 4.32
CA ASP A 181 27.58 6.27 3.00
C ASP A 181 27.70 7.80 2.93
N ASP A 182 28.73 8.25 2.22
CA ASP A 182 29.04 9.66 1.91
C ASP A 182 28.06 10.23 0.87
N ASP A 183 26.76 9.91 0.96
CA ASP A 183 25.73 10.56 0.18
C ASP A 183 25.24 11.82 0.90
N GLU A 184 25.97 12.91 0.72
CA GLU A 184 25.66 14.28 1.18
C GLU A 184 24.30 14.83 0.66
N ASN A 185 23.57 14.07 -0.15
CA ASN A 185 22.30 14.49 -0.77
C ASN A 185 21.06 13.73 -0.31
N SER A 186 21.13 12.92 0.74
CA SER A 186 19.90 12.34 1.30
C SER A 186 19.16 13.40 2.12
N SER A 187 18.32 14.19 1.47
CA SER A 187 17.31 15.00 2.14
C SER A 187 16.26 14.05 2.78
N ASP A 188 16.69 13.41 3.85
CA ASP A 188 15.86 12.51 4.62
C ASP A 188 14.74 13.31 5.29
N SER A 189 13.52 12.82 5.21
CA SER A 189 12.39 13.33 6.01
C SER A 189 12.73 13.39 7.52
N TYR A 190 13.69 12.59 7.98
CA TYR A 190 14.28 12.69 9.30
C TYR A 190 14.89 14.07 9.53
N ASN A 191 15.71 14.58 8.62
CA ASN A 191 16.31 15.90 8.75
C ASN A 191 15.24 17.00 8.79
N PHE A 192 14.20 16.89 7.97
CA PHE A 192 13.06 17.81 8.00
C PHE A 192 12.40 17.85 9.38
N PHE A 193 12.09 16.69 9.98
CA PHE A 193 11.47 16.65 11.30
C PHE A 193 12.41 17.14 12.38
N VAL A 194 13.68 16.79 12.34
CA VAL A 194 14.70 17.25 13.32
C VAL A 194 14.89 18.75 13.25
N GLU A 195 15.01 19.32 12.06
CA GLU A 195 15.14 20.76 11.86
C GLU A 195 13.90 21.51 12.35
N TYR A 196 12.70 21.00 12.01
CA TYR A 196 11.45 21.59 12.48
C TYR A 196 11.35 21.59 14.01
N PHE A 197 11.64 20.45 14.67
CA PHE A 197 11.59 20.35 16.12
C PHE A 197 12.67 21.17 16.81
N ASN A 198 13.87 21.26 16.26
CA ASN A 198 14.93 22.10 16.79
C ASN A 198 14.58 23.59 16.65
N ALA A 199 13.99 23.99 15.53
CA ALA A 199 13.53 25.37 15.32
C ALA A 199 12.35 25.75 16.24
N ALA A 200 11.49 24.80 16.59
CA ALA A 200 10.33 25.04 17.45
C ALA A 200 10.68 25.09 18.95
N ASN A 201 11.82 24.53 19.37
CA ASN A 201 12.25 24.47 20.77
C ASN A 201 13.44 25.39 21.09
N GLY A 202 13.97 26.15 20.15
CA GLY A 202 15.02 27.17 20.30
C GLY A 202 14.44 28.56 20.37
#